data_2fdd4a1dd036c77d9b6b559408c31609
#
_entry.id   2fdd4a1dd036c77d9b6b559408c31609
#
_cell.length_a   1.000
_cell.length_b   1.000
_cell.length_c   1.000
_cell.angle_alpha   90.00
_cell.angle_beta   90.00
_cell.angle_gamma   90.00
#
_symmetry.space_group_name_H-M   'P 1'
#
loop_
_entity.id
_entity.type
_entity.pdbx_description
1 polymer ?
#
loop_
_entity_poly.entity_id
_entity_poly.type
_entity_poly.pdbx_seq_one_letter_code
_entity_poly.pdbx_strand_id
1 'polypeptide(L)'
;MDKRILYFETSRGCPYQCQYCLSSLEKGLRFFSLDYLKAQLSLLLDSGVKTIKLLDRSFNAKTAHALAILEFIFKHYRPGIQFQFEINGDVLDQRIIDYINDYAPRGLLRFEIGIQSTYEPTNEIVKRYQNFERLSEVIKQLQQNHKLIFI
;
A
#
# COMPACT_ATOMS: atom_id res chain seq x y z
N MET A 1 22.54 -12.97 -1.38
CA MET A 1 21.53 -12.13 -2.07
C MET A 1 20.60 -11.39 -1.10
N ASP A 2 20.97 -11.24 0.14
CA ASP A 2 20.07 -10.84 1.24
C ASP A 2 19.66 -9.36 1.34
N LYS A 3 20.14 -8.50 0.46
CA LYS A 3 19.88 -7.05 0.53
C LYS A 3 19.22 -6.44 -0.72
N ARG A 4 18.77 -7.26 -1.66
CA ARG A 4 18.12 -6.75 -2.87
C ARG A 4 16.65 -6.47 -2.58
N ILE A 5 16.19 -5.30 -3.00
CA ILE A 5 14.78 -4.94 -3.05
C ILE A 5 14.34 -5.09 -4.50
N LEU A 6 13.27 -5.85 -4.73
CA LEU A 6 12.59 -5.86 -6.02
C LEU A 6 11.45 -4.84 -6.01
N TYR A 7 11.30 -4.15 -7.11
CA TYR A 7 10.24 -3.18 -7.30
C TYR A 7 9.16 -3.77 -8.19
N PHE A 8 7.92 -3.55 -7.82
CA PHE A 8 6.75 -4.05 -8.54
C PHE A 8 5.66 -2.99 -8.60
N GLU A 9 4.86 -3.00 -9.65
CA GLU A 9 3.81 -2.02 -9.88
C GLU A 9 2.50 -2.74 -10.22
N THR A 10 1.42 -2.48 -9.47
CA THR A 10 0.09 -3.05 -9.75
C THR A 10 -0.85 -2.06 -10.40
N SER A 11 -0.52 -0.77 -10.27
CA SER A 11 -1.22 0.33 -10.93
C SER A 11 -0.23 1.44 -11.25
N ARG A 12 -0.57 2.26 -12.22
CA ARG A 12 0.23 3.41 -12.65
C ARG A 12 -0.59 4.69 -12.60
N GLY A 13 0.02 5.77 -12.08
CA GLY A 13 -0.60 7.06 -11.86
C GLY A 13 -1.06 7.23 -10.41
N CYS A 14 -1.70 8.36 -10.12
CA CYS A 14 -2.22 8.70 -8.81
C CYS A 14 -3.56 9.40 -8.93
N PRO A 15 -4.56 9.10 -8.10
CA PRO A 15 -5.85 9.77 -8.13
C PRO A 15 -5.79 11.20 -7.52
N TYR A 16 -4.69 11.54 -6.84
CA TYR A 16 -4.52 12.81 -6.13
C TYR A 16 -3.67 13.80 -6.95
N GLN A 17 -3.86 15.08 -6.65
CA GLN A 17 -3.18 16.18 -7.35
C GLN A 17 -2.40 17.06 -6.39
N CYS A 18 -1.66 16.45 -5.45
CA CYS A 18 -0.84 17.19 -4.51
C CYS A 18 0.20 18.05 -5.25
N GLN A 19 0.27 19.35 -4.95
CA GLN A 19 1.07 20.31 -5.72
C GLN A 19 2.58 20.07 -5.65
N TYR A 20 3.06 19.44 -4.59
CA TYR A 20 4.49 19.11 -4.40
C TYR A 20 4.90 17.79 -5.05
N CYS A 21 3.96 17.01 -5.61
CA CYS A 21 4.21 15.66 -6.05
C CYS A 21 4.28 15.54 -7.58
N LEU A 22 5.37 14.98 -8.10
CA LEU A 22 5.52 14.74 -9.54
C LEU A 22 4.43 13.84 -10.12
N SER A 23 3.87 12.92 -9.32
CA SER A 23 2.78 12.04 -9.75
C SER A 23 1.49 12.79 -10.07
N SER A 24 1.34 14.04 -9.66
CA SER A 24 0.21 14.90 -10.01
C SER A 24 0.23 15.38 -11.48
N LEU A 25 1.38 15.27 -12.15
CA LEU A 25 1.54 15.62 -13.57
C LEU A 25 0.90 14.58 -14.50
N GLU A 26 0.79 13.34 -14.05
CA GLU A 26 0.09 12.28 -14.77
C GLU A 26 -1.38 12.28 -14.37
N LYS A 27 -2.26 12.41 -15.37
CA LYS A 27 -3.70 12.34 -15.11
C LYS A 27 -4.19 10.90 -15.21
N GLY A 28 -4.99 10.52 -14.20
CA GLY A 28 -5.67 9.25 -14.17
C GLY A 28 -4.87 8.12 -13.51
N LEU A 29 -5.57 7.05 -13.23
CA LEU A 29 -5.06 5.85 -12.57
C LEU A 29 -5.41 4.64 -13.45
N ARG A 30 -4.41 3.84 -13.79
CA ARG A 30 -4.53 2.65 -14.63
C ARG A 30 -4.11 1.43 -13.84
N PHE A 31 -4.91 0.38 -13.86
CA PHE A 31 -4.64 -0.88 -13.20
C PHE A 31 -4.19 -1.93 -14.22
N PHE A 32 -3.18 -2.70 -13.89
CA PHE A 32 -2.84 -3.89 -14.65
C PHE A 32 -3.87 -5.00 -14.38
N SER A 33 -4.01 -5.94 -15.32
CA SER A 33 -4.94 -7.05 -15.12
C SER A 33 -4.51 -7.96 -13.99
N LEU A 34 -5.46 -8.47 -13.22
CA LEU A 34 -5.17 -9.35 -12.08
C LEU A 34 -4.45 -10.63 -12.50
N ASP A 35 -4.76 -11.20 -13.65
CA ASP A 35 -4.11 -12.42 -14.16
C ASP A 35 -2.63 -12.17 -14.45
N TYR A 36 -2.31 -11.06 -15.11
CA TYR A 36 -0.93 -10.64 -15.33
C TYR A 36 -0.19 -10.44 -14.00
N LEU A 37 -0.80 -9.71 -13.06
CA LEU A 37 -0.20 -9.41 -11.76
C LEU A 37 0.06 -10.68 -10.95
N LYS A 38 -0.87 -11.61 -10.91
CA LYS A 38 -0.71 -12.89 -10.20
C LYS A 38 0.42 -13.72 -10.79
N ALA A 39 0.54 -13.78 -12.10
CA ALA A 39 1.64 -14.47 -12.77
C ALA A 39 3.00 -13.85 -12.41
N GLN A 40 3.11 -12.52 -12.45
CA GLN A 40 4.35 -11.82 -12.08
C GLN A 40 4.68 -11.93 -10.59
N LEU A 41 3.69 -11.83 -9.71
CA LEU A 41 3.87 -12.01 -8.26
C LEU A 41 4.36 -13.42 -7.92
N SER A 42 3.88 -14.46 -8.63
CA SER A 42 4.40 -15.82 -8.45
C SER A 42 5.90 -15.89 -8.73
N LEU A 43 6.36 -15.30 -9.83
CA LEU A 43 7.78 -15.25 -10.17
C LEU A 43 8.61 -14.48 -9.12
N LEU A 44 8.07 -13.37 -8.62
CA LEU A 44 8.73 -12.60 -7.57
C LEU A 44 8.84 -13.38 -6.26
N LEU A 45 7.78 -14.07 -5.87
CA LEU A 45 7.77 -14.93 -4.68
C LEU A 45 8.76 -16.08 -4.79
N ASP A 46 8.99 -16.61 -6.00
CA ASP A 46 9.93 -17.69 -6.28
C ASP A 46 11.38 -17.21 -6.41
N SER A 47 11.63 -15.90 -6.54
CA SER A 47 12.96 -15.31 -6.75
C SER A 47 13.90 -15.41 -5.55
N GLY A 48 13.39 -15.75 -4.36
CA GLY A 48 14.16 -15.79 -3.10
C GLY A 48 14.53 -14.42 -2.53
N VAL A 49 13.94 -13.33 -3.06
CA VAL A 49 14.14 -11.98 -2.53
C VAL A 49 13.41 -11.82 -1.19
N LYS A 50 13.96 -11.00 -0.29
CA LYS A 50 13.37 -10.76 1.03
C LYS A 50 12.42 -9.55 1.06
N THR A 51 12.57 -8.60 0.15
CA THR A 51 11.76 -7.37 0.14
C THR A 51 11.27 -7.07 -1.26
N ILE A 52 9.96 -6.92 -1.38
CA ILE A 52 9.29 -6.42 -2.58
C ILE A 52 8.62 -5.10 -2.23
N LYS A 53 9.03 -4.01 -2.88
CA LYS A 53 8.39 -2.70 -2.73
C LYS A 53 7.46 -2.45 -3.91
N LEU A 54 6.19 -2.20 -3.61
CA LEU A 54 5.23 -1.74 -4.61
C LEU A 54 5.45 -0.26 -4.90
N LEU A 55 5.41 0.09 -6.18
CA LEU A 55 5.59 1.46 -6.67
C LEU A 55 4.26 2.19 -6.88
N ASP A 56 3.15 1.54 -6.55
CA ASP A 56 1.83 2.15 -6.57
C ASP A 56 1.80 3.37 -5.66
N ARG A 57 1.47 4.54 -6.21
CA ARG A 57 1.43 5.81 -5.47
C ARG A 57 0.30 5.89 -4.45
N SER A 58 -0.67 5.02 -4.57
CA SER A 58 -1.76 4.80 -3.62
C SER A 58 -2.33 3.41 -3.84
N PHE A 59 -1.75 2.42 -3.20
CA PHE A 59 -2.14 1.02 -3.37
C PHE A 59 -3.63 0.79 -3.09
N ASN A 60 -4.18 1.50 -2.11
CA ASN A 60 -5.59 1.38 -1.71
C ASN A 60 -6.56 2.26 -2.52
N ALA A 61 -6.15 2.82 -3.66
CA ALA A 61 -7.02 3.66 -4.49
C ALA A 61 -8.25 2.92 -5.06
N LYS A 62 -8.19 1.58 -5.16
CA LYS A 62 -9.31 0.73 -5.56
C LYS A 62 -9.37 -0.50 -4.66
N THR A 63 -10.33 -0.52 -3.74
CA THR A 63 -10.47 -1.56 -2.71
C THR A 63 -10.48 -2.97 -3.25
N ALA A 64 -11.29 -3.25 -4.28
CA ALA A 64 -11.38 -4.60 -4.87
C ALA A 64 -10.05 -5.08 -5.47
N HIS A 65 -9.28 -4.18 -6.09
CA HIS A 65 -7.96 -4.49 -6.63
C HIS A 65 -6.95 -4.78 -5.51
N ALA A 66 -6.92 -3.93 -4.48
CA ALA A 66 -6.04 -4.10 -3.33
C ALA A 66 -6.31 -5.43 -2.60
N LEU A 67 -7.59 -5.74 -2.34
CA LEU A 67 -7.97 -7.01 -1.71
C LEU A 67 -7.54 -8.23 -2.54
N ALA A 68 -7.74 -8.21 -3.85
CA ALA A 68 -7.35 -9.32 -4.72
C ALA A 68 -5.82 -9.56 -4.72
N ILE A 69 -5.02 -8.50 -4.62
CA ILE A 69 -3.55 -8.60 -4.52
C ILE A 69 -3.15 -9.13 -3.14
N LEU A 70 -3.72 -8.59 -2.05
CA LEU A 70 -3.44 -9.04 -0.69
C LEU A 70 -3.83 -10.51 -0.50
N GLU A 71 -4.99 -10.92 -1.00
CA GLU A 71 -5.44 -12.31 -0.96
C GLU A 71 -4.43 -13.24 -1.65
N PHE A 72 -3.98 -12.85 -2.84
CA PHE A 72 -2.99 -13.64 -3.57
C PHE A 72 -1.67 -13.73 -2.79
N ILE A 73 -1.17 -12.61 -2.24
CA ILE A 73 0.06 -12.57 -1.47
C ILE A 73 -0.07 -13.45 -0.22
N PHE A 74 -1.16 -13.34 0.55
CA PHE A 74 -1.36 -14.11 1.78
C PHE A 74 -1.47 -15.61 1.53
N LYS A 75 -2.02 -15.99 0.40
CA LYS A 75 -2.12 -17.40 0.01
C LYS A 75 -0.79 -18.03 -0.43
N HIS A 76 0.12 -17.23 -0.99
CA HIS A 76 1.33 -17.76 -1.66
C HIS A 76 2.64 -17.24 -1.05
N TYR A 77 2.61 -16.43 0.01
CA TYR A 77 3.82 -15.87 0.61
C TYR A 77 4.75 -16.96 1.14
N ARG A 78 6.02 -16.60 1.25
CA ARG A 78 7.04 -17.44 1.90
C ARG A 78 7.55 -16.80 3.18
N PRO A 79 7.86 -17.56 4.23
CA PRO A 79 8.44 -17.00 5.44
C PRO A 79 9.70 -16.18 5.16
N GLY A 80 9.78 -15.00 5.78
CA GLY A 80 10.92 -14.09 5.65
C GLY A 80 10.83 -13.11 4.47
N ILE A 81 9.77 -13.16 3.66
CA ILE A 81 9.49 -12.12 2.66
C ILE A 81 8.68 -10.99 3.28
N GLN A 82 8.93 -9.76 2.82
CA GLN A 82 8.21 -8.55 3.21
C GLN A 82 7.76 -7.77 1.99
N PHE A 83 6.52 -7.32 2.02
CA PHE A 83 5.95 -6.41 1.03
C PHE A 83 5.78 -5.02 1.60
N GLN A 84 6.30 -4.01 0.90
CA GLN A 84 6.15 -2.61 1.27
C GLN A 84 5.19 -1.90 0.31
N PHE A 85 4.22 -1.17 0.87
CA PHE A 85 3.17 -0.48 0.14
C PHE A 85 3.11 0.99 0.55
N GLU A 86 2.89 1.88 -0.43
CA GLU A 86 2.49 3.26 -0.18
C GLU A 86 0.96 3.34 -0.15
N ILE A 87 0.38 3.82 0.95
CA ILE A 87 -1.06 3.92 1.13
C ILE A 87 -1.49 5.31 1.59
N ASN A 88 -2.72 5.68 1.27
CA ASN A 88 -3.42 6.79 1.90
C ASN A 88 -4.24 6.27 3.07
N GLY A 89 -3.76 6.48 4.28
CA GLY A 89 -4.29 5.83 5.47
C GLY A 89 -5.71 6.27 5.83
N ASP A 90 -6.03 7.56 5.72
CA ASP A 90 -7.35 8.10 6.09
C ASP A 90 -8.51 7.64 5.18
N VAL A 91 -8.20 7.21 3.95
CA VAL A 91 -9.18 6.66 3.00
C VAL A 91 -9.08 5.14 2.86
N LEU A 92 -8.37 4.47 3.76
CA LEU A 92 -8.30 3.02 3.75
C LEU A 92 -9.67 2.42 4.10
N ASP A 93 -10.16 1.57 3.21
CA ASP A 93 -11.46 0.91 3.35
C ASP A 93 -11.45 -0.09 4.52
N GLN A 94 -12.53 -0.10 5.31
CA GLN A 94 -12.65 -0.99 6.47
C GLN A 94 -12.49 -2.46 6.10
N ARG A 95 -12.96 -2.88 4.94
CA ARG A 95 -12.81 -4.26 4.44
C ARG A 95 -11.34 -4.67 4.29
N ILE A 96 -10.46 -3.75 3.89
CA ILE A 96 -9.01 -4.01 3.81
C ILE A 96 -8.44 -4.13 5.21
N ILE A 97 -8.82 -3.25 6.14
CA ILE A 97 -8.37 -3.28 7.53
C ILE A 97 -8.74 -4.61 8.18
N ASP A 98 -10.02 -5.00 8.07
CA ASP A 98 -10.53 -6.25 8.64
C ASP A 98 -9.80 -7.46 8.05
N TYR A 99 -9.65 -7.50 6.72
CA TYR A 99 -8.95 -8.57 6.02
C TYR A 99 -7.48 -8.71 6.47
N ILE A 100 -6.78 -7.60 6.64
CA ILE A 100 -5.41 -7.59 7.14
C ILE A 100 -5.37 -8.09 8.59
N ASN A 101 -6.25 -7.59 9.45
CA ASN A 101 -6.27 -7.98 10.86
C ASN A 101 -6.58 -9.47 11.04
N ASP A 102 -7.44 -10.04 10.20
CA ASP A 102 -7.80 -11.44 10.29
C ASP A 102 -6.70 -12.36 9.70
N TYR A 103 -6.17 -12.03 8.54
CA TYR A 103 -5.40 -12.96 7.73
C TYR A 103 -3.93 -12.62 7.52
N ALA A 104 -3.48 -11.38 7.76
CA ALA A 104 -2.10 -11.02 7.47
C ALA A 104 -1.10 -11.78 8.34
N PRO A 105 -0.11 -12.45 7.75
CA PRO A 105 1.01 -12.99 8.50
C PRO A 105 1.87 -11.89 9.13
N ARG A 106 2.37 -12.14 10.33
CA ARG A 106 3.18 -11.17 11.06
C ARG A 106 4.45 -10.79 10.28
N GLY A 107 4.70 -9.48 10.13
CA GLY A 107 5.90 -8.96 9.48
C GLY A 107 5.90 -9.06 7.95
N LEU A 108 4.84 -9.60 7.32
CA LEU A 108 4.72 -9.69 5.88
C LEU A 108 4.51 -8.32 5.23
N LEU A 109 3.70 -7.46 5.88
CA LEU A 109 3.32 -6.16 5.33
C LEU A 109 4.04 -5.02 6.04
N ARG A 110 4.47 -4.06 5.25
CA ARG A 110 5.03 -2.78 5.68
C ARG A 110 4.31 -1.66 4.96
N PHE A 111 3.70 -0.74 5.72
CA PHE A 111 2.98 0.40 5.17
C PHE A 111 3.76 1.68 5.35
N GLU A 112 3.87 2.40 4.23
CA GLU A 112 4.40 3.75 4.16
C GLU A 112 3.22 4.72 4.03
N ILE A 113 3.06 5.60 5.03
CA ILE A 113 1.94 6.54 5.11
C ILE A 113 2.49 7.96 5.16
N GLY A 114 2.24 8.73 4.10
CA GLY A 114 2.66 10.12 4.05
C GLY A 114 1.75 11.01 4.91
N ILE A 115 2.33 11.65 5.93
CA ILE A 115 1.71 12.74 6.71
C ILE A 115 2.53 13.99 6.43
N GLN A 116 2.05 14.85 5.54
CA GLN A 116 2.85 15.99 5.08
C GLN A 116 2.81 17.14 6.08
N SER A 117 1.62 17.43 6.62
CA SER A 117 1.38 18.45 7.64
C SER A 117 0.16 18.08 8.46
N THR A 118 0.19 18.41 9.75
CA THR A 118 -0.99 18.37 10.63
C THR A 118 -1.78 19.67 10.62
N TYR A 119 -1.27 20.69 9.93
CA TYR A 119 -1.91 22.01 9.82
C TYR A 119 -2.78 22.06 8.57
N GLU A 120 -4.09 22.07 8.76
CA GLU A 120 -5.09 21.98 7.69
C GLU A 120 -4.94 23.05 6.60
N PRO A 121 -4.70 24.35 6.91
CA PRO A 121 -4.52 25.34 5.86
C PRO A 121 -3.33 25.06 4.93
N THR A 122 -2.25 24.47 5.43
CA THR A 122 -1.13 24.04 4.59
C THR A 122 -1.56 22.93 3.66
N ASN A 123 -2.30 21.93 4.17
CA ASN A 123 -2.79 20.81 3.37
C ASN A 123 -3.75 21.27 2.26
N GLU A 124 -4.59 22.26 2.52
CA GLU A 124 -5.47 22.89 1.51
C GLU A 124 -4.66 23.54 0.39
N ILE A 125 -3.66 24.35 0.74
CA ILE A 125 -2.81 25.06 -0.23
C ILE A 125 -2.11 24.05 -1.15
N VAL A 126 -1.56 22.97 -0.59
CA VAL A 126 -0.85 21.95 -1.39
C VAL A 126 -1.77 20.87 -1.96
N LYS A 127 -3.07 21.02 -1.83
CA LYS A 127 -4.10 20.06 -2.29
C LYS A 127 -3.89 18.63 -1.75
N ARG A 128 -3.46 18.53 -0.50
CA ARG A 128 -3.32 17.27 0.24
C ARG A 128 -4.42 17.20 1.31
N TYR A 129 -5.61 16.81 0.90
CA TYR A 129 -6.74 16.63 1.82
C TYR A 129 -6.54 15.34 2.60
N GLN A 130 -6.52 15.44 3.94
CA GLN A 130 -6.27 14.30 4.82
C GLN A 130 -7.07 14.47 6.13
N ASN A 131 -7.80 13.42 6.50
CA ASN A 131 -8.53 13.38 7.77
C ASN A 131 -7.68 12.71 8.85
N PHE A 132 -7.11 13.49 9.77
CA PHE A 132 -6.20 13.00 10.80
C PHE A 132 -6.89 12.15 11.88
N GLU A 133 -8.14 12.42 12.21
CA GLU A 133 -8.90 11.61 13.16
C GLU A 133 -9.09 10.21 12.58
N ARG A 134 -9.58 10.13 11.35
CA ARG A 134 -9.74 8.86 10.64
C ARG A 134 -8.41 8.14 10.46
N LEU A 135 -7.34 8.84 10.09
CA LEU A 135 -6.01 8.26 9.97
C LEU A 135 -5.55 7.65 11.30
N SER A 136 -5.74 8.37 12.40
CA SER A 136 -5.39 7.88 13.74
C SER A 136 -6.15 6.61 14.11
N GLU A 137 -7.45 6.55 13.81
CA GLU A 137 -8.28 5.36 14.01
C GLU A 137 -7.79 4.17 13.18
N VAL A 138 -7.49 4.39 11.91
CA VAL A 138 -6.99 3.35 10.99
C VAL A 138 -5.68 2.77 11.51
N ILE A 139 -4.73 3.64 11.90
CA ILE A 139 -3.45 3.20 12.44
C ILE A 139 -3.65 2.38 13.72
N LYS A 140 -4.51 2.81 14.64
CA LYS A 140 -4.84 2.07 15.87
C LYS A 140 -5.42 0.69 15.55
N GLN A 141 -6.36 0.61 14.62
CA GLN A 141 -6.97 -0.67 14.22
C GLN A 141 -5.93 -1.63 13.61
N LEU A 142 -5.05 -1.13 12.76
CA LEU A 142 -4.01 -1.94 12.12
C LEU A 142 -2.90 -2.37 13.10
N GLN A 143 -2.69 -1.61 14.19
CA GLN A 143 -1.69 -1.93 15.21
C GLN A 143 -2.18 -2.95 16.25
N GLN A 144 -3.48 -3.17 16.39
CA GLN A 144 -4.07 -4.03 17.43
C GLN A 144 -3.44 -5.42 17.49
N ASN A 145 -3.08 -5.99 16.36
CA ASN A 145 -2.52 -7.34 16.27
C ASN A 145 -0.99 -7.37 16.12
N HIS A 146 -0.32 -6.23 16.15
CA HIS A 146 1.15 -6.10 15.95
C HIS A 146 1.69 -6.86 14.72
N LYS A 147 0.89 -6.94 13.66
CA LYS A 147 1.23 -7.67 12.44
C LYS A 147 1.97 -6.82 11.42
N LEU A 148 1.82 -5.50 11.49
CA LEU A 148 2.31 -4.54 10.50
C LEU A 148 3.50 -3.73 11.01
N ILE A 149 4.32 -3.29 10.05
CA ILE A 149 5.37 -2.29 10.24
C ILE A 149 4.92 -1.00 9.53
N PHE A 150 5.00 0.13 10.23
CA PHE A 150 4.74 1.46 9.67
C PHE A 150 6.03 2.25 9.51
N ILE A 151 6.12 3.03 8.45
CA ILE A 151 7.19 3.98 8.16
C ILE A 151 6.62 5.28 7.58
#